data_b1b37069e755ef2c1919f543dc436aa8
#
_entry.id   b1b37069e755ef2c1919f543dc436aa8
#
_cell.length_a   1.000
_cell.length_b   1.000
_cell.length_c   1.000
_cell.angle_alpha   90.00
_cell.angle_beta   90.00
_cell.angle_gamma   90.00
#
_symmetry.space_group_name_H-M   'P 1'
#
loop_
_entity.id
_entity.type
_entity.pdbx_description
1 polymer ?
#
loop_
_entity_poly.entity_id
_entity_poly.type
_entity_poly.pdbx_seq_one_letter_code
_entity_poly.pdbx_strand_id
1 'polypeptide(L)'
;MQSVVITGASTGIGWATAKLLLDRGFRVFGSVRKQADADRLKREFGANFTALRFDVTNEAAVRGAAHQVRRALRGETLFGLVNNAGIEVPGPVFELAADEFRRQMDVNIIGPIITTQAFGPLLGSDPSLKGPKGRIVMISSVAGKNGNPLMSAYSASKHAIEGLSESLRRELMLFGIDVVIIAPGAVKTPIWSKAEEVDMSAYQNSPFFPALEKIRKFMLHLSEIGLPPEKIAERIADALTSRRPKVRYTITPEPMRYLMAAMLPKRMVDKIIAKRLGLLPSA
;
A
#
# COMPACT_ATOMS: atom_id res chain seq x y z
N MET A 1 -20.51 15.29 7.26
CA MET A 1 -20.16 13.87 6.94
C MET A 1 -18.67 13.81 6.72
N GLN A 2 -17.95 12.96 7.48
CA GLN A 2 -16.51 12.84 7.38
C GLN A 2 -16.08 12.27 6.02
N SER A 3 -15.02 12.82 5.45
CA SER A 3 -14.55 12.48 4.10
C SER A 3 -13.16 11.86 4.12
N VAL A 4 -12.94 10.80 3.33
CA VAL A 4 -11.65 10.09 3.24
C VAL A 4 -11.23 9.97 1.78
N VAL A 5 -9.95 10.21 1.50
CA VAL A 5 -9.32 9.92 0.21
C VAL A 5 -8.60 8.57 0.29
N ILE A 6 -8.80 7.71 -0.70
CA ILE A 6 -8.13 6.39 -0.81
C ILE A 6 -7.47 6.28 -2.18
N THR A 7 -6.16 6.07 -2.23
CA THR A 7 -5.49 5.80 -3.49
C THR A 7 -5.57 4.32 -3.86
N GLY A 8 -5.81 4.01 -5.16
CA GLY A 8 -5.92 2.64 -5.64
C GLY A 8 -7.17 1.91 -5.14
N ALA A 9 -8.34 2.54 -5.27
CA ALA A 9 -9.62 2.02 -4.77
C ALA A 9 -10.32 1.02 -5.70
N SER A 10 -9.74 0.68 -6.86
CA SER A 10 -10.42 -0.16 -7.85
C SER A 10 -10.56 -1.63 -7.44
N THR A 11 -9.65 -2.16 -6.63
CA THR A 11 -9.61 -3.58 -6.24
C THR A 11 -8.94 -3.76 -4.86
N GLY A 12 -9.01 -4.98 -4.33
CA GLY A 12 -8.23 -5.42 -3.17
C GLY A 12 -8.48 -4.58 -1.90
N ILE A 13 -7.41 -4.25 -1.19
CA ILE A 13 -7.48 -3.52 0.09
C ILE A 13 -8.17 -2.16 -0.09
N GLY A 14 -7.86 -1.42 -1.16
CA GLY A 14 -8.45 -0.11 -1.42
C GLY A 14 -9.96 -0.18 -1.65
N TRP A 15 -10.42 -1.17 -2.42
CA TRP A 15 -11.84 -1.41 -2.65
C TRP A 15 -12.56 -1.80 -1.36
N ALA A 16 -12.03 -2.77 -0.60
CA ALA A 16 -12.61 -3.21 0.67
C ALA A 16 -12.68 -2.06 1.70
N THR A 17 -11.64 -1.21 1.73
CA THR A 17 -11.61 -0.03 2.60
C THR A 17 -12.67 0.99 2.19
N ALA A 18 -12.82 1.25 0.88
CA ALA A 18 -13.85 2.15 0.37
C ALA A 18 -15.24 1.66 0.75
N LYS A 19 -15.53 0.37 0.49
CA LYS A 19 -16.81 -0.26 0.87
C LYS A 19 -17.11 -0.11 2.36
N LEU A 20 -16.17 -0.53 3.22
CA LEU A 20 -16.35 -0.48 4.66
C LEU A 20 -16.60 0.94 5.18
N LEU A 21 -15.86 1.93 4.68
CA LEU A 21 -16.03 3.31 5.12
C LEU A 21 -17.36 3.90 4.64
N LEU A 22 -17.80 3.57 3.43
CA LEU A 22 -19.12 3.95 2.92
C LEU A 22 -20.24 3.34 3.78
N ASP A 23 -20.16 2.05 4.11
CA ASP A 23 -21.10 1.35 4.99
C ASP A 23 -21.15 1.98 6.41
N ARG A 24 -20.05 2.61 6.85
CA ARG A 24 -19.97 3.37 8.12
C ARG A 24 -20.38 4.84 8.00
N GLY A 25 -20.94 5.27 6.86
CA GLY A 25 -21.46 6.62 6.66
C GLY A 25 -20.42 7.69 6.31
N PHE A 26 -19.22 7.30 5.89
CA PHE A 26 -18.21 8.23 5.36
C PHE A 26 -18.52 8.59 3.91
N ARG A 27 -18.03 9.77 3.47
CA ARG A 27 -17.84 10.06 2.06
C ARG A 27 -16.47 9.59 1.64
N VAL A 28 -16.39 8.87 0.52
CA VAL A 28 -15.11 8.33 0.01
C VAL A 28 -14.77 8.93 -1.35
N PHE A 29 -13.56 9.42 -1.47
CA PHE A 29 -12.92 9.82 -2.72
C PHE A 29 -11.89 8.75 -3.07
N GLY A 30 -12.22 7.88 -4.03
CA GLY A 30 -11.36 6.75 -4.39
C GLY A 30 -10.62 6.96 -5.70
N SER A 31 -9.26 6.85 -5.71
CA SER A 31 -8.56 6.98 -6.96
C SER A 31 -8.58 5.70 -7.79
N VAL A 32 -8.75 5.88 -9.08
CA VAL A 32 -8.71 4.84 -10.11
C VAL A 32 -7.95 5.36 -11.34
N ARG A 33 -7.36 4.44 -12.13
CA ARG A 33 -6.65 4.81 -13.36
C ARG A 33 -7.54 4.75 -14.60
N LYS A 34 -8.43 3.75 -14.66
CA LYS A 34 -9.29 3.48 -15.82
C LYS A 34 -10.68 4.08 -15.63
N GLN A 35 -11.23 4.65 -16.71
CA GLN A 35 -12.61 5.19 -16.69
C GLN A 35 -13.64 4.08 -16.36
N ALA A 36 -13.45 2.88 -16.91
CA ALA A 36 -14.34 1.76 -16.63
C ALA A 36 -14.43 1.41 -15.14
N ASP A 37 -13.30 1.51 -14.38
CA ASP A 37 -13.33 1.34 -12.93
C ASP A 37 -14.08 2.47 -12.23
N ALA A 38 -13.93 3.71 -12.70
CA ALA A 38 -14.67 4.84 -12.15
C ALA A 38 -16.18 4.65 -12.30
N ASP A 39 -16.63 4.24 -13.48
CA ASP A 39 -18.04 4.03 -13.79
C ASP A 39 -18.61 2.82 -13.01
N ARG A 40 -17.84 1.74 -12.91
CA ARG A 40 -18.21 0.56 -12.11
C ARG A 40 -18.39 0.93 -10.64
N LEU A 41 -17.40 1.56 -10.03
CA LEU A 41 -17.45 1.90 -8.61
C LEU A 41 -18.52 2.94 -8.27
N LYS A 42 -18.79 3.87 -9.19
CA LYS A 42 -19.88 4.83 -9.00
C LYS A 42 -21.25 4.14 -8.96
N ARG A 43 -21.47 3.13 -9.83
CA ARG A 43 -22.71 2.33 -9.80
C ARG A 43 -22.81 1.47 -8.54
N GLU A 44 -21.68 0.88 -8.13
CA GLU A 44 -21.59 -0.05 -7.00
C GLU A 44 -21.77 0.66 -5.64
N PHE A 45 -21.12 1.80 -5.46
CA PHE A 45 -21.00 2.51 -4.18
C PHE A 45 -21.97 3.68 -4.01
N GLY A 46 -22.63 4.12 -5.08
CA GLY A 46 -23.64 5.17 -5.03
C GLY A 46 -23.12 6.58 -4.74
N ALA A 47 -24.00 7.42 -4.20
CA ALA A 47 -23.79 8.88 -4.14
C ALA A 47 -22.66 9.34 -3.21
N ASN A 48 -22.33 8.57 -2.18
CA ASN A 48 -21.28 8.94 -1.23
C ASN A 48 -19.86 8.56 -1.71
N PHE A 49 -19.75 7.92 -2.87
CA PHE A 49 -18.49 7.64 -3.53
C PHE A 49 -18.22 8.60 -4.69
N THR A 50 -17.01 9.11 -4.74
CA THR A 50 -16.52 9.93 -5.87
C THR A 50 -15.23 9.31 -6.41
N ALA A 51 -15.24 8.89 -7.66
CA ALA A 51 -14.04 8.44 -8.33
C ALA A 51 -13.14 9.64 -8.69
N LEU A 52 -11.88 9.55 -8.31
CA LEU A 52 -10.80 10.46 -8.72
C LEU A 52 -9.95 9.74 -9.77
N ARG A 53 -9.88 10.27 -10.99
CA ARG A 53 -9.13 9.61 -12.07
C ARG A 53 -7.72 10.15 -12.18
N PHE A 54 -6.75 9.42 -11.61
CA PHE A 54 -5.32 9.71 -11.74
C PHE A 54 -4.44 8.47 -11.51
N ASP A 55 -3.24 8.50 -12.07
CA ASP A 55 -2.11 7.69 -11.62
C ASP A 55 -1.36 8.48 -10.53
N VAL A 56 -0.93 7.81 -9.46
CA VAL A 56 -0.23 8.46 -8.33
C VAL A 56 1.11 9.06 -8.72
N THR A 57 1.68 8.64 -9.84
CA THR A 57 2.93 9.18 -10.40
C THR A 57 2.72 10.46 -11.24
N ASN A 58 1.47 10.78 -11.57
CA ASN A 58 1.13 12.01 -12.31
C ASN A 58 0.78 13.14 -11.34
N GLU A 59 1.77 13.94 -10.99
CA GLU A 59 1.63 15.03 -10.01
C GLU A 59 0.53 16.03 -10.39
N ALA A 60 0.45 16.44 -11.65
CA ALA A 60 -0.55 17.41 -12.12
C ALA A 60 -1.98 16.86 -11.94
N ALA A 61 -2.20 15.58 -12.29
CA ALA A 61 -3.50 14.94 -12.12
C ALA A 61 -3.86 14.77 -10.64
N VAL A 62 -2.90 14.44 -9.78
CA VAL A 62 -3.11 14.34 -8.32
C VAL A 62 -3.47 15.69 -7.72
N ARG A 63 -2.76 16.77 -8.09
CA ARG A 63 -3.07 18.14 -7.65
C ARG A 63 -4.47 18.59 -8.12
N GLY A 64 -4.84 18.29 -9.38
CA GLY A 64 -6.19 18.54 -9.90
C GLY A 64 -7.27 17.82 -9.09
N ALA A 65 -7.03 16.56 -8.71
CA ALA A 65 -7.93 15.80 -7.84
C ALA A 65 -8.02 16.39 -6.42
N ALA A 66 -6.91 16.88 -5.86
CA ALA A 66 -6.93 17.55 -4.56
C ALA A 66 -7.77 18.84 -4.59
N HIS A 67 -7.70 19.62 -5.65
CA HIS A 67 -8.59 20.76 -5.85
C HIS A 67 -10.06 20.36 -5.96
N GLN A 68 -10.36 19.24 -6.64
CA GLN A 68 -11.73 18.72 -6.69
C GLN A 68 -12.24 18.34 -5.30
N VAL A 69 -11.43 17.62 -4.50
CA VAL A 69 -11.75 17.24 -3.12
C VAL A 69 -11.96 18.49 -2.26
N ARG A 70 -11.05 19.48 -2.33
CA ARG A 70 -11.17 20.75 -1.61
C ARG A 70 -12.52 21.43 -1.85
N ARG A 71 -12.97 21.52 -3.10
CA ARG A 71 -14.29 22.10 -3.42
C ARG A 71 -15.44 21.29 -2.80
N ALA A 72 -15.33 19.95 -2.84
CA ALA A 72 -16.35 19.07 -2.28
C ALA A 72 -16.43 19.10 -0.74
N LEU A 73 -15.33 19.44 -0.05
CA LEU A 73 -15.27 19.58 1.40
C LEU A 73 -16.00 20.86 1.91
N ARG A 74 -16.26 21.85 1.05
CA ARG A 74 -17.02 23.07 1.40
C ARG A 74 -16.50 23.78 2.66
N GLY A 75 -15.18 23.84 2.82
CA GLY A 75 -14.52 24.48 3.96
C GLY A 75 -14.30 23.57 5.18
N GLU A 76 -14.71 22.31 5.12
CA GLU A 76 -14.39 21.33 6.16
C GLU A 76 -13.03 20.65 5.91
N THR A 77 -12.42 20.12 6.97
CA THR A 77 -11.19 19.34 6.88
C THR A 77 -11.46 17.93 6.29
N LEU A 78 -10.48 17.40 5.58
CA LEU A 78 -10.43 15.99 5.19
C LEU A 78 -10.13 15.14 6.43
N PHE A 79 -10.93 14.09 6.68
CA PHE A 79 -10.77 13.23 7.84
C PHE A 79 -9.60 12.25 7.71
N GLY A 80 -9.32 11.77 6.49
CA GLY A 80 -8.22 10.83 6.28
C GLY A 80 -7.73 10.75 4.85
N LEU A 81 -6.44 10.44 4.71
CA LEU A 81 -5.78 10.06 3.46
C LEU A 81 -5.22 8.64 3.63
N VAL A 82 -5.64 7.70 2.80
CA VAL A 82 -5.12 6.33 2.75
C VAL A 82 -4.26 6.17 1.50
N ASN A 83 -2.95 6.19 1.67
CA ASN A 83 -1.96 5.89 0.63
C ASN A 83 -1.85 4.37 0.47
N ASN A 84 -2.74 3.82 -0.38
CA ASN A 84 -2.87 2.38 -0.62
C ASN A 84 -2.36 1.95 -2.00
N ALA A 85 -2.37 2.83 -3.00
CA ALA A 85 -1.89 2.48 -4.34
C ALA A 85 -0.46 1.93 -4.28
N GLY A 86 -0.23 0.83 -4.99
CA GLY A 86 1.08 0.19 -5.02
C GLY A 86 1.14 -0.92 -6.06
N ILE A 87 2.36 -1.27 -6.42
CA ILE A 87 2.70 -2.39 -7.31
C ILE A 87 3.74 -3.28 -6.66
N GLU A 88 3.95 -4.43 -7.26
CA GLU A 88 4.97 -5.39 -6.88
C GLU A 88 5.71 -5.84 -8.14
N VAL A 89 7.03 -5.67 -8.15
CA VAL A 89 7.91 -6.05 -9.26
C VAL A 89 8.88 -7.11 -8.75
N PRO A 90 8.68 -8.39 -9.11
CA PRO A 90 9.60 -9.47 -8.77
C PRO A 90 10.76 -9.50 -9.77
N GLY A 91 11.89 -10.03 -9.32
CA GLY A 91 13.04 -10.29 -10.15
C GLY A 91 14.36 -10.31 -9.36
N PRO A 92 15.37 -11.04 -9.84
CA PRO A 92 16.72 -11.01 -9.25
C PRO A 92 17.35 -9.66 -9.54
N VAL A 93 17.89 -9.00 -8.51
CA VAL A 93 18.43 -7.63 -8.66
C VAL A 93 19.59 -7.53 -9.66
N PHE A 94 20.31 -8.62 -9.91
CA PHE A 94 21.38 -8.68 -10.90
C PHE A 94 20.89 -8.58 -12.35
N GLU A 95 19.61 -8.93 -12.59
CA GLU A 95 19.05 -9.06 -13.93
C GLU A 95 17.80 -8.16 -14.11
N LEU A 96 17.24 -7.67 -13.02
CA LEU A 96 16.09 -6.77 -13.06
C LEU A 96 16.49 -5.45 -13.71
N ALA A 97 15.79 -5.05 -14.77
CA ALA A 97 16.02 -3.79 -15.42
C ALA A 97 15.87 -2.62 -14.43
N ALA A 98 16.81 -1.68 -14.48
CA ALA A 98 16.80 -0.52 -13.58
C ALA A 98 15.50 0.30 -13.68
N ASP A 99 14.88 0.33 -14.86
CA ASP A 99 13.61 1.03 -15.08
C ASP A 99 12.44 0.35 -14.36
N GLU A 100 12.44 -0.97 -14.24
CA GLU A 100 11.45 -1.68 -13.43
C GLU A 100 11.62 -1.38 -11.94
N PHE A 101 12.88 -1.26 -11.48
CA PHE A 101 13.16 -0.83 -10.13
C PHE A 101 12.70 0.62 -9.90
N ARG A 102 12.99 1.53 -10.84
CA ARG A 102 12.50 2.92 -10.79
C ARG A 102 10.98 2.97 -10.75
N ARG A 103 10.31 2.23 -11.63
CA ARG A 103 8.84 2.14 -11.67
C ARG A 103 8.25 1.68 -10.33
N GLN A 104 8.90 0.72 -9.67
CA GLN A 104 8.51 0.28 -8.32
C GLN A 104 8.60 1.42 -7.31
N MET A 105 9.70 2.19 -7.34
CA MET A 105 9.91 3.32 -6.44
C MET A 105 8.98 4.48 -6.74
N ASP A 106 8.76 4.80 -8.01
CA ASP A 106 7.87 5.88 -8.43
C ASP A 106 6.44 5.66 -7.92
N VAL A 107 5.92 4.45 -8.07
CA VAL A 107 4.56 4.15 -7.62
C VAL A 107 4.49 4.04 -6.10
N ASN A 108 5.42 3.31 -5.47
CA ASN A 108 5.29 2.96 -4.05
C ASN A 108 5.85 4.01 -3.08
N ILE A 109 6.69 4.93 -3.55
CA ILE A 109 7.34 5.96 -2.72
C ILE A 109 7.00 7.36 -3.21
N ILE A 110 7.32 7.68 -4.47
CA ILE A 110 7.08 9.03 -5.01
C ILE A 110 5.57 9.30 -5.08
N GLY A 111 4.75 8.30 -5.46
CA GLY A 111 3.30 8.42 -5.45
C GLY A 111 2.71 8.83 -4.09
N PRO A 112 3.00 8.12 -2.98
CA PRO A 112 2.64 8.55 -1.63
C PRO A 112 3.16 9.95 -1.23
N ILE A 113 4.34 10.36 -1.68
CA ILE A 113 4.86 11.71 -1.45
C ILE A 113 3.98 12.74 -2.17
N ILE A 114 3.75 12.57 -3.47
CA ILE A 114 2.91 13.44 -4.30
C ILE A 114 1.49 13.56 -3.69
N THR A 115 0.88 12.43 -3.35
CA THR A 115 -0.48 12.42 -2.78
C THR A 115 -0.51 13.08 -1.40
N THR A 116 0.49 12.86 -0.57
CA THR A 116 0.61 13.50 0.75
C THR A 116 0.78 15.02 0.61
N GLN A 117 1.62 15.50 -0.30
CA GLN A 117 1.78 16.92 -0.56
C GLN A 117 0.50 17.58 -1.08
N ALA A 118 -0.24 16.89 -1.96
CA ALA A 118 -1.46 17.43 -2.56
C ALA A 118 -2.65 17.44 -1.59
N PHE A 119 -2.86 16.39 -0.83
CA PHE A 119 -4.01 16.24 0.07
C PHE A 119 -3.70 16.61 1.53
N GLY A 120 -2.44 16.63 1.93
CA GLY A 120 -1.99 16.93 3.30
C GLY A 120 -2.53 18.25 3.85
N PRO A 121 -2.51 19.37 3.09
CA PRO A 121 -3.12 20.62 3.54
C PRO A 121 -4.59 20.49 3.94
N LEU A 122 -5.33 19.62 3.25
CA LEU A 122 -6.74 19.39 3.52
C LEU A 122 -7.00 18.66 4.85
N LEU A 123 -6.00 18.00 5.41
CA LEU A 123 -6.09 17.31 6.72
C LEU A 123 -6.07 18.30 7.91
N GLY A 124 -6.00 19.58 7.66
CA GLY A 124 -6.13 20.63 8.67
C GLY A 124 -4.86 21.43 8.95
N SER A 125 -3.80 21.34 8.13
CA SER A 125 -2.71 22.31 8.16
C SER A 125 -3.06 23.61 7.45
N ASP A 126 -4.02 23.60 6.53
CA ASP A 126 -4.59 24.81 5.91
C ASP A 126 -5.56 25.49 6.90
N PRO A 127 -5.27 26.71 7.37
CA PRO A 127 -6.07 27.41 8.38
C PRO A 127 -7.45 27.85 7.85
N SER A 128 -7.67 27.85 6.54
CA SER A 128 -8.96 28.18 5.94
C SER A 128 -10.00 27.06 6.09
N LEU A 129 -9.58 25.85 6.46
CA LEU A 129 -10.46 24.70 6.65
C LEU A 129 -10.81 24.54 8.14
N LYS A 130 -12.06 24.20 8.42
CA LYS A 130 -12.59 24.02 9.78
C LYS A 130 -12.92 22.56 10.05
N GLY A 131 -12.55 22.08 11.23
CA GLY A 131 -12.86 20.71 11.64
C GLY A 131 -11.70 20.05 12.40
N PRO A 132 -11.86 18.77 12.79
CA PRO A 132 -10.81 18.02 13.45
C PRO A 132 -9.63 17.78 12.50
N LYS A 133 -8.45 17.64 13.08
CA LYS A 133 -7.27 17.24 12.30
C LYS A 133 -7.46 15.84 11.75
N GLY A 134 -7.15 15.67 10.47
CA GLY A 134 -7.22 14.38 9.80
C GLY A 134 -6.01 13.50 10.08
N ARG A 135 -5.96 12.34 9.42
CA ARG A 135 -4.90 11.34 9.59
C ARG A 135 -4.44 10.77 8.28
N ILE A 136 -3.16 10.43 8.20
CA ILE A 136 -2.57 9.72 7.06
C ILE A 136 -2.40 8.25 7.44
N VAL A 137 -2.87 7.35 6.58
CA VAL A 137 -2.62 5.91 6.67
C VAL A 137 -1.74 5.49 5.51
N MET A 138 -0.56 4.93 5.81
CA MET A 138 0.40 4.43 4.83
C MET A 138 0.33 2.90 4.77
N ILE A 139 0.05 2.35 3.60
CA ILE A 139 0.03 0.90 3.41
C ILE A 139 1.44 0.41 3.10
N SER A 140 2.09 -0.13 4.13
CA SER A 140 3.37 -0.83 4.06
C SER A 140 3.17 -2.32 3.78
N SER A 141 3.99 -3.16 4.35
CA SER A 141 3.95 -4.63 4.30
C SER A 141 4.77 -5.20 5.45
N VAL A 142 4.63 -6.49 5.73
CA VAL A 142 5.64 -7.23 6.52
C VAL A 142 7.02 -7.19 5.86
N ALA A 143 7.06 -7.04 4.53
CA ALA A 143 8.27 -6.81 3.75
C ALA A 143 8.93 -5.44 4.01
N GLY A 144 8.28 -4.52 4.74
CA GLY A 144 8.90 -3.26 5.19
C GLY A 144 9.87 -3.43 6.37
N LYS A 145 9.96 -4.63 6.94
CA LYS A 145 10.93 -5.00 8.00
C LYS A 145 11.77 -6.23 7.65
N ASN A 146 11.42 -6.94 6.58
CA ASN A 146 12.11 -8.13 6.12
C ASN A 146 12.34 -8.05 4.61
N GLY A 147 13.59 -8.26 4.16
CA GLY A 147 13.91 -8.39 2.74
C GLY A 147 13.60 -9.81 2.25
N ASN A 148 12.86 -9.92 1.16
CA ASN A 148 12.60 -11.21 0.52
C ASN A 148 13.48 -11.36 -0.73
N PRO A 149 14.13 -12.52 -0.94
CA PRO A 149 14.87 -12.79 -2.17
C PRO A 149 13.97 -12.62 -3.40
N LEU A 150 14.53 -12.14 -4.49
CA LEU A 150 13.86 -11.91 -5.77
C LEU A 150 12.69 -10.90 -5.71
N MET A 151 12.59 -10.17 -4.58
CA MET A 151 11.60 -9.13 -4.31
C MET A 151 12.31 -7.85 -3.81
N SER A 152 13.55 -7.62 -4.24
CA SER A 152 14.40 -6.54 -3.72
C SER A 152 13.79 -5.16 -3.95
N ALA A 153 13.26 -4.88 -5.15
CA ALA A 153 12.62 -3.60 -5.46
C ALA A 153 11.39 -3.34 -4.56
N TYR A 154 10.54 -4.36 -4.38
CA TYR A 154 9.38 -4.26 -3.51
C TYR A 154 9.79 -4.09 -2.04
N SER A 155 10.70 -4.93 -1.53
CA SER A 155 11.18 -4.85 -0.15
C SER A 155 11.82 -3.49 0.14
N ALA A 156 12.66 -2.99 -0.76
CA ALA A 156 13.26 -1.67 -0.64
C ALA A 156 12.19 -0.57 -0.57
N SER A 157 11.18 -0.61 -1.45
CA SER A 157 10.09 0.36 -1.43
C SER A 157 9.30 0.32 -0.12
N LYS A 158 9.05 -0.87 0.44
CA LYS A 158 8.30 -0.99 1.71
C LYS A 158 9.13 -0.59 2.94
N HIS A 159 10.44 -0.81 2.93
CA HIS A 159 11.35 -0.24 3.94
C HIS A 159 11.38 1.30 3.86
N ALA A 160 11.43 1.86 2.65
CA ALA A 160 11.40 3.30 2.44
C ALA A 160 10.09 3.93 2.94
N ILE A 161 8.91 3.29 2.72
CA ILE A 161 7.63 3.74 3.28
C ILE A 161 7.64 3.75 4.82
N GLU A 162 8.25 2.77 5.47
CA GLU A 162 8.37 2.75 6.93
C GLU A 162 9.15 3.98 7.43
N GLY A 163 10.34 4.24 6.84
CA GLY A 163 11.16 5.40 7.21
C GLY A 163 10.50 6.74 6.87
N LEU A 164 9.92 6.86 5.67
CA LEU A 164 9.16 8.04 5.26
C LEU A 164 8.01 8.33 6.24
N SER A 165 7.23 7.32 6.60
CA SER A 165 6.09 7.46 7.50
C SER A 165 6.53 7.89 8.91
N GLU A 166 7.67 7.39 9.38
CA GLU A 166 8.22 7.75 10.68
C GLU A 166 8.66 9.22 10.72
N SER A 167 9.36 9.70 9.69
CA SER A 167 9.77 11.10 9.56
C SER A 167 8.55 12.01 9.44
N LEU A 168 7.64 11.69 8.52
CA LEU A 168 6.43 12.45 8.28
C LEU A 168 5.55 12.58 9.52
N ARG A 169 5.43 11.52 10.33
CA ARG A 169 4.67 11.55 11.58
C ARG A 169 5.26 12.58 12.58
N ARG A 170 6.59 12.69 12.64
CA ARG A 170 7.27 13.66 13.52
C ARG A 170 7.11 15.10 12.98
N GLU A 171 7.25 15.30 11.68
CA GLU A 171 7.06 16.60 11.03
C GLU A 171 5.63 17.12 11.17
N LEU A 172 4.64 16.25 10.99
CA LEU A 172 3.23 16.63 11.03
C LEU A 172 2.68 16.81 12.46
N MET A 173 3.45 16.50 13.51
CA MET A 173 3.14 16.88 14.89
C MET A 173 2.92 18.39 15.01
N LEU A 174 3.63 19.21 14.20
CA LEU A 174 3.42 20.66 14.12
C LEU A 174 1.96 21.06 13.85
N PHE A 175 1.25 20.22 13.08
CA PHE A 175 -0.14 20.48 12.67
C PHE A 175 -1.15 19.62 13.44
N GLY A 176 -0.72 18.72 14.31
CA GLY A 176 -1.57 17.75 14.99
C GLY A 176 -2.13 16.67 14.05
N ILE A 177 -1.49 16.43 12.89
CA ILE A 177 -1.86 15.40 11.93
C ILE A 177 -1.03 14.15 12.24
N ASP A 178 -1.71 13.03 12.46
CA ASP A 178 -1.07 11.75 12.79
C ASP A 178 -0.82 10.90 11.53
N VAL A 179 0.21 10.06 11.56
CA VAL A 179 0.58 9.14 10.48
C VAL A 179 0.67 7.72 11.03
N VAL A 180 -0.13 6.82 10.48
CA VAL A 180 -0.23 5.43 10.92
C VAL A 180 0.17 4.49 9.79
N ILE A 181 0.96 3.48 10.11
CA ILE A 181 1.39 2.44 9.19
C ILE A 181 0.50 1.21 9.35
N ILE A 182 -0.06 0.73 8.25
CA ILE A 182 -0.69 -0.58 8.14
C ILE A 182 0.27 -1.48 7.36
N ALA A 183 0.70 -2.57 7.97
CA ALA A 183 1.68 -3.50 7.41
C ALA A 183 1.07 -4.91 7.26
N PRO A 184 0.38 -5.17 6.15
CA PRO A 184 -0.19 -6.47 5.87
C PRO A 184 0.89 -7.53 5.57
N GLY A 185 0.60 -8.79 5.92
CA GLY A 185 1.21 -9.96 5.33
C GLY A 185 0.51 -10.35 4.03
N ALA A 186 0.31 -11.66 3.81
CA ALA A 186 -0.44 -12.14 2.65
C ALA A 186 -1.92 -11.75 2.75
N VAL A 187 -2.44 -11.12 1.70
CA VAL A 187 -3.85 -10.69 1.57
C VAL A 187 -4.39 -11.17 0.23
N LYS A 188 -5.59 -11.74 0.21
CA LYS A 188 -6.28 -12.19 -1.01
C LYS A 188 -6.64 -11.00 -1.89
N THR A 189 -5.74 -10.61 -2.78
CA THR A 189 -5.93 -9.46 -3.67
C THR A 189 -5.45 -9.78 -5.08
N PRO A 190 -5.94 -9.08 -6.12
CA PRO A 190 -5.47 -9.24 -7.48
C PRO A 190 -4.00 -8.90 -7.72
N ILE A 191 -3.27 -8.41 -6.71
CA ILE A 191 -1.83 -8.19 -6.83
C ILE A 191 -1.08 -9.51 -7.07
N TRP A 192 -1.59 -10.60 -6.50
CA TRP A 192 -1.00 -11.94 -6.64
C TRP A 192 -1.31 -12.59 -7.99
N SER A 193 -2.50 -12.38 -8.57
CA SER A 193 -2.83 -12.89 -9.91
C SER A 193 -1.96 -12.24 -11.00
N LYS A 194 -1.45 -11.04 -10.77
CA LYS A 194 -0.47 -10.41 -11.65
C LYS A 194 0.88 -11.13 -11.66
N ALA A 195 1.17 -12.00 -10.68
CA ALA A 195 2.33 -12.87 -10.75
C ALA A 195 2.24 -13.92 -11.90
N GLU A 196 1.03 -14.20 -12.39
CA GLU A 196 0.83 -15.00 -13.60
C GLU A 196 1.18 -14.23 -14.88
N GLU A 197 1.01 -12.90 -14.86
CA GLU A 197 1.28 -12.00 -15.98
C GLU A 197 2.77 -11.62 -16.09
N VAL A 198 3.60 -12.00 -15.10
CA VAL A 198 5.05 -11.70 -15.14
C VAL A 198 5.68 -12.52 -16.26
N ASP A 199 6.25 -11.82 -17.23
CA ASP A 199 7.01 -12.46 -18.29
C ASP A 199 8.29 -13.10 -17.73
N MET A 200 8.24 -14.42 -17.57
CA MET A 200 9.36 -15.23 -17.09
C MET A 200 10.35 -15.58 -18.20
N SER A 201 10.04 -15.27 -19.47
CA SER A 201 10.90 -15.61 -20.60
C SER A 201 12.26 -14.95 -20.53
N ALA A 202 12.32 -13.72 -20.01
CA ALA A 202 13.55 -12.99 -19.79
C ALA A 202 14.54 -13.68 -18.83
N TYR A 203 14.05 -14.60 -17.99
CA TYR A 203 14.83 -15.27 -16.95
C TYR A 203 15.08 -16.75 -17.20
N GLN A 204 14.67 -17.32 -18.36
CA GLN A 204 14.75 -18.77 -18.65
C GLN A 204 16.18 -19.34 -18.53
N ASN A 205 17.19 -18.55 -18.89
CA ASN A 205 18.60 -18.93 -18.80
C ASN A 205 19.28 -18.42 -17.51
N SER A 206 18.53 -17.82 -16.61
CA SER A 206 19.04 -17.29 -15.35
C SER A 206 19.31 -18.42 -14.35
N PRO A 207 20.41 -18.39 -13.59
CA PRO A 207 20.62 -19.29 -12.46
C PRO A 207 19.57 -19.13 -11.36
N PHE A 208 18.83 -18.00 -11.37
CA PHE A 208 17.73 -17.75 -10.43
C PHE A 208 16.37 -18.31 -10.90
N PHE A 209 16.26 -18.81 -12.14
CA PHE A 209 14.99 -19.27 -12.70
C PHE A 209 14.27 -20.31 -11.82
N PRO A 210 14.92 -21.35 -11.27
CA PRO A 210 14.24 -22.31 -10.40
C PRO A 210 13.71 -21.68 -9.10
N ALA A 211 14.41 -20.67 -8.57
CA ALA A 211 13.98 -19.96 -7.38
C ALA A 211 12.82 -18.99 -7.69
N LEU A 212 12.83 -18.34 -8.86
CA LEU A 212 11.73 -17.52 -9.35
C LEU A 212 10.44 -18.33 -9.51
N GLU A 213 10.52 -19.54 -10.08
CA GLU A 213 9.36 -20.42 -10.19
C GLU A 213 8.80 -20.81 -8.81
N LYS A 214 9.66 -21.11 -7.84
CA LYS A 214 9.23 -21.41 -6.46
C LYS A 214 8.53 -20.23 -5.83
N ILE A 215 9.07 -19.00 -6.01
CA ILE A 215 8.44 -17.79 -5.50
C ILE A 215 7.11 -17.55 -6.19
N ARG A 216 7.02 -17.68 -7.51
CA ARG A 216 5.76 -17.54 -8.25
C ARG A 216 4.69 -18.50 -7.72
N LYS A 217 5.02 -19.78 -7.58
CA LYS A 217 4.11 -20.77 -7.00
C LYS A 217 3.70 -20.42 -5.56
N PHE A 218 4.64 -19.93 -4.76
CA PHE A 218 4.36 -19.48 -3.40
C PHE A 218 3.44 -18.25 -3.37
N MET A 219 3.66 -17.26 -4.26
CA MET A 219 2.80 -16.08 -4.37
C MET A 219 1.37 -16.47 -4.76
N LEU A 220 1.20 -17.38 -5.72
CA LEU A 220 -0.12 -17.90 -6.10
C LEU A 220 -0.80 -18.61 -4.91
N HIS A 221 -0.06 -19.44 -4.17
CA HIS A 221 -0.60 -20.06 -2.96
C HIS A 221 -0.99 -19.02 -1.87
N LEU A 222 -0.25 -17.92 -1.74
CA LEU A 222 -0.62 -16.83 -0.83
C LEU A 222 -1.94 -16.16 -1.23
N SER A 223 -2.31 -16.18 -2.51
CA SER A 223 -3.62 -15.68 -2.95
C SER A 223 -4.78 -16.52 -2.41
N GLU A 224 -4.54 -17.79 -2.12
CA GLU A 224 -5.53 -18.73 -1.61
C GLU A 224 -5.66 -18.68 -0.08
N ILE A 225 -4.50 -18.61 0.63
CA ILE A 225 -4.45 -18.69 2.09
C ILE A 225 -4.34 -17.32 2.80
N GLY A 226 -4.15 -16.25 2.04
CA GLY A 226 -4.03 -14.89 2.56
C GLY A 226 -5.27 -14.45 3.34
N LEU A 227 -5.12 -13.40 4.15
CA LEU A 227 -6.24 -12.77 4.83
C LEU A 227 -7.20 -12.12 3.82
N PRO A 228 -8.51 -12.11 4.08
CA PRO A 228 -9.44 -11.34 3.28
C PRO A 228 -9.13 -9.84 3.39
N PRO A 229 -9.24 -9.06 2.30
CA PRO A 229 -8.92 -7.62 2.31
C PRO A 229 -9.78 -6.83 3.30
N GLU A 230 -10.96 -7.32 3.66
CA GLU A 230 -11.85 -6.74 4.66
C GLU A 230 -11.19 -6.66 6.04
N LYS A 231 -10.36 -7.64 6.42
CA LYS A 231 -9.60 -7.61 7.68
C LYS A 231 -8.57 -6.47 7.72
N ILE A 232 -8.01 -6.13 6.57
CA ILE A 232 -7.11 -4.98 6.47
C ILE A 232 -7.92 -3.68 6.48
N ALA A 233 -9.06 -3.64 5.80
CA ALA A 233 -9.98 -2.52 5.81
C ALA A 233 -10.47 -2.17 7.22
N GLU A 234 -10.82 -3.18 8.04
CA GLU A 234 -11.16 -3.00 9.45
C GLU A 234 -10.03 -2.27 10.21
N ARG A 235 -8.79 -2.69 10.03
CA ARG A 235 -7.64 -2.05 10.69
C ARG A 235 -7.34 -0.64 10.18
N ILE A 236 -7.57 -0.39 8.88
CA ILE A 236 -7.49 0.97 8.32
C ILE A 236 -8.56 1.86 8.95
N ALA A 237 -9.79 1.38 9.04
CA ALA A 237 -10.88 2.12 9.68
C ALA A 237 -10.60 2.37 11.17
N ASP A 238 -10.11 1.37 11.92
CA ASP A 238 -9.69 1.53 13.31
C ASP A 238 -8.56 2.57 13.43
N ALA A 239 -7.56 2.51 12.53
CA ALA A 239 -6.46 3.48 12.50
C ALA A 239 -6.95 4.91 12.26
N LEU A 240 -7.98 5.09 11.42
CA LEU A 240 -8.59 6.39 11.14
C LEU A 240 -9.42 6.92 12.30
N THR A 241 -10.18 6.05 13.00
CA THR A 241 -11.21 6.46 13.97
C THR A 241 -10.79 6.38 15.44
N SER A 242 -9.76 5.60 15.77
CA SER A 242 -9.29 5.47 17.15
C SER A 242 -8.78 6.80 17.72
N ARG A 243 -9.09 7.06 18.98
CA ARG A 243 -8.54 8.23 19.71
C ARG A 243 -7.03 8.14 19.92
N ARG A 244 -6.49 6.93 20.08
CA ARG A 244 -5.06 6.65 20.30
C ARG A 244 -4.64 5.45 19.45
N PRO A 245 -4.46 5.63 18.14
CA PRO A 245 -4.02 4.55 17.28
C PRO A 245 -2.59 4.14 17.60
N LYS A 246 -2.25 2.89 17.32
CA LYS A 246 -0.85 2.48 17.28
C LYS A 246 -0.17 3.13 16.09
N VAL A 247 1.11 3.45 16.20
CA VAL A 247 1.91 4.00 15.09
C VAL A 247 2.04 3.00 13.93
N ARG A 248 1.93 1.69 14.22
CA ARG A 248 2.06 0.60 13.25
C ARG A 248 1.20 -0.59 13.64
N TYR A 249 0.45 -1.11 12.69
CA TYR A 249 -0.33 -2.35 12.79
C TYR A 249 0.24 -3.40 11.85
N THR A 250 0.72 -4.51 12.41
CA THR A 250 1.10 -5.69 11.62
C THR A 250 -0.07 -6.65 11.58
N ILE A 251 -0.53 -7.03 10.38
CA ILE A 251 -1.67 -7.91 10.18
C ILE A 251 -1.23 -9.07 9.29
N THR A 252 -1.00 -10.23 9.86
CA THR A 252 -0.52 -11.41 9.14
C THR A 252 -1.32 -12.65 9.58
N PRO A 253 -1.55 -13.62 8.68
CA PRO A 253 -2.20 -14.88 9.05
C PRO A 253 -1.35 -15.71 10.03
N GLU A 254 -0.03 -15.51 10.07
CA GLU A 254 0.92 -16.27 10.90
C GLU A 254 1.71 -15.35 11.86
N PRO A 255 1.06 -14.71 12.85
CA PRO A 255 1.72 -13.71 13.71
C PRO A 255 2.86 -14.30 14.55
N MET A 256 2.71 -15.53 15.04
CA MET A 256 3.75 -16.19 15.84
C MET A 256 4.99 -16.47 15.01
N ARG A 257 4.81 -16.99 13.78
CA ARG A 257 5.91 -17.25 12.85
C ARG A 257 6.66 -15.97 12.49
N TYR A 258 5.92 -14.88 12.25
CA TYR A 258 6.51 -13.59 11.98
C TYR A 258 7.36 -13.08 13.16
N LEU A 259 6.84 -13.21 14.39
CA LEU A 259 7.54 -12.80 15.60
C LEU A 259 8.79 -13.66 15.83
N MET A 260 8.68 -15.00 15.72
CA MET A 260 9.81 -15.93 15.86
C MET A 260 10.91 -15.62 14.84
N ALA A 261 10.55 -15.39 13.58
CA ALA A 261 11.52 -15.06 12.54
C ALA A 261 12.27 -13.75 12.84
N ALA A 262 11.58 -12.77 13.46
CA ALA A 262 12.19 -11.49 13.86
C ALA A 262 13.20 -11.64 15.02
N MET A 263 13.09 -12.70 15.84
CA MET A 263 13.99 -13.00 16.97
C MET A 263 15.23 -13.80 16.58
N LEU A 264 15.19 -14.48 15.42
CA LEU A 264 16.31 -15.31 14.97
C LEU A 264 17.49 -14.45 14.46
N PRO A 265 18.74 -14.90 14.63
CA PRO A 265 19.89 -14.28 13.98
C PRO A 265 19.69 -14.21 12.45
N LYS A 266 19.98 -13.05 11.85
CA LYS A 266 19.73 -12.82 10.41
C LYS A 266 20.35 -13.88 9.51
N ARG A 267 21.62 -14.27 9.74
CA ARG A 267 22.30 -15.32 8.97
C ARG A 267 21.63 -16.69 9.06
N MET A 268 20.94 -16.99 10.16
CA MET A 268 20.17 -18.23 10.29
C MET A 268 18.92 -18.18 9.42
N VAL A 269 18.20 -17.06 9.45
CA VAL A 269 17.04 -16.81 8.58
C VAL A 269 17.46 -16.88 7.11
N ASP A 270 18.60 -16.25 6.75
CA ASP A 270 19.14 -16.27 5.38
C ASP A 270 19.37 -17.70 4.89
N LYS A 271 20.01 -18.55 5.70
CA LYS A 271 20.27 -19.96 5.36
C LYS A 271 18.97 -20.77 5.19
N ILE A 272 17.99 -20.55 6.07
CA ILE A 272 16.68 -21.23 5.99
C ILE A 272 15.97 -20.85 4.68
N ILE A 273 15.93 -19.57 4.36
CA ILE A 273 15.29 -19.07 3.13
C ILE A 273 16.04 -19.55 1.89
N ALA A 274 17.37 -19.42 1.88
CA ALA A 274 18.21 -19.84 0.76
C ALA A 274 18.06 -21.36 0.49
N LYS A 275 18.08 -22.19 1.54
CA LYS A 275 17.84 -23.65 1.40
C LYS A 275 16.47 -23.95 0.79
N ARG A 276 15.41 -23.27 1.26
CA ARG A 276 14.04 -23.47 0.77
C ARG A 276 13.88 -23.09 -0.71
N LEU A 277 14.55 -22.02 -1.13
CA LEU A 277 14.48 -21.52 -2.50
C LEU A 277 15.49 -22.17 -3.45
N GLY A 278 16.49 -22.89 -2.92
CA GLY A 278 17.58 -23.46 -3.74
C GLY A 278 18.61 -22.41 -4.14
N LEU A 279 18.86 -21.42 -3.29
CA LEU A 279 19.84 -20.33 -3.50
C LEU A 279 21.20 -20.61 -2.82
N LEU A 280 21.41 -21.83 -2.32
CA LEU A 280 22.72 -22.24 -1.81
C LEU A 280 23.58 -22.77 -2.97
N PRO A 281 24.92 -22.55 -2.93
CA PRO A 281 25.83 -23.16 -3.89
C PRO A 281 25.65 -24.67 -3.94
N SER A 282 25.76 -25.25 -5.14
CA SER A 282 25.88 -26.69 -5.29
C SER A 282 27.19 -27.14 -4.61
N ALA A 283 27.14 -28.15 -3.79
CA ALA A 283 28.30 -28.73 -3.15
C ALA A 283 29.24 -29.38 -4.19
#